data_a4b7bc9b520534ee5964c2d7d527ffce
#
_entry.id   a4b7bc9b520534ee5964c2d7d527ffce
#
_cell.length_a   1.000
_cell.length_b   1.000
_cell.length_c   1.000
_cell.angle_alpha   90.00
_cell.angle_beta   90.00
_cell.angle_gamma   90.00
#
_symmetry.space_group_name_H-M   'P 1'
#
loop_
_entity.id
_entity.type
_entity.pdbx_description
1 polymer ?
#
loop_
_entity_poly.entity_id
_entity_poly.type
_entity_poly.pdbx_seq_one_letter_code
_entity_poly.pdbx_strand_id
1 'polypeptide(L)'
;NEFKQSEGDPHMKGHRRQLAQEILNEEPVPAREINVEDADVLLVNPTHFAVGLYYRPDETPLPRLLFKACDEEARALIEEAQRKKRPVIRFIWLTRTLWRTTREGAYIPRETLNAVAHVYRLLRELEDHYLDEVIEIREE
;
A
#
# COMPACT_ATOMS: atom_id res chain seq x y z
N ASN A 1 7.38 24.83 1.39
CA ASN A 1 7.06 24.34 1.52
C ASN A 1 6.72 24.06 1.62
N GLU A 2 7.11 24.17 1.56
CA GLU A 2 6.94 23.80 1.66
C GLU A 2 6.53 23.38 1.90
N PHE A 3 6.78 23.96 1.89
CA PHE A 3 6.52 23.59 2.13
C PHE A 3 5.62 23.32 2.28
N LYS A 4 5.73 23.19 2.46
CA LYS A 4 5.11 22.92 2.57
C LYS A 4 4.40 22.37 2.36
N GLN A 5 4.52 22.78 2.05
CA GLN A 5 4.03 22.33 1.92
C GLN A 5 3.54 21.59 1.71
N SER A 6 4.00 21.82 1.72
CA SER A 6 3.69 21.12 1.69
C SER A 6 3.00 20.62 1.31
N GLU A 7 3.21 20.55 1.24
CA GLU A 7 2.79 20.07 0.98
C GLU A 7 2.46 20.23 0.50
N GLY A 8 2.60 20.60 0.54
CA GLY A 8 2.53 20.62 -0.20
C GLY A 8 2.20 21.60 -0.59
N ASP A 9 2.31 22.36 -0.56
CA ASP A 9 2.16 23.65 -0.66
C ASP A 9 2.80 24.30 -1.82
N PRO A 10 2.39 25.49 -2.40
CA PRO A 10 2.94 26.00 -3.63
C PRO A 10 4.36 26.46 -3.51
N HIS A 11 4.64 27.09 -2.44
CA HIS A 11 6.01 27.39 -2.19
C HIS A 11 6.80 26.12 -2.07
N MET A 12 6.18 25.15 -1.48
CA MET A 12 6.80 23.86 -1.41
C MET A 12 7.01 23.26 -2.78
N LYS A 13 6.12 23.55 -3.70
CA LYS A 13 6.34 23.07 -5.06
C LYS A 13 7.56 23.72 -5.68
N GLY A 14 7.72 24.99 -5.53
CA GLY A 14 8.90 25.65 -6.05
C GLY A 14 10.15 25.16 -5.38
N HIS A 15 10.08 25.05 -4.09
CA HIS A 15 11.21 24.56 -3.34
C HIS A 15 11.54 23.13 -3.74
N ARG A 16 10.54 22.32 -3.90
CA ARG A 16 10.78 20.95 -4.30
C ARG A 16 11.39 20.84 -5.70
N ARG A 17 11.01 21.73 -6.59
CA ARG A 17 11.60 21.73 -7.91
C ARG A 17 13.08 22.01 -7.84
N GLN A 18 13.46 22.95 -7.01
CA GLN A 18 14.85 23.26 -6.84
C GLN A 18 15.61 22.09 -6.25
N LEU A 19 15.03 21.46 -5.23
CA LEU A 19 15.64 20.27 -4.66
C LEU A 19 15.74 19.15 -5.66
N ALA A 20 14.71 19.01 -6.49
CA ALA A 20 14.74 17.95 -7.50
C ALA A 20 15.87 18.17 -8.48
N GLN A 21 16.13 19.41 -8.85
CA GLN A 21 17.24 19.67 -9.75
C GLN A 21 18.57 19.35 -9.10
N GLU A 22 18.70 19.68 -7.83
CA GLU A 22 19.91 19.34 -7.12
C GLU A 22 20.12 17.83 -7.08
N ILE A 23 19.04 17.11 -6.85
CA ILE A 23 19.12 15.66 -6.81
C ILE A 23 19.49 15.10 -8.18
N LEU A 24 18.94 15.68 -9.23
CA LEU A 24 19.25 15.22 -10.56
C LEU A 24 20.69 15.43 -10.94
N ASN A 25 21.33 16.41 -10.33
CA ASN A 25 22.73 16.69 -10.59
C ASN A 25 23.67 15.81 -9.78
N GLU A 26 23.11 14.99 -8.91
CA GLU A 26 23.87 14.06 -8.11
C GLU A 26 23.64 12.65 -8.61
N GLU A 27 24.21 11.71 -7.89
CA GLU A 27 23.96 10.33 -8.26
C GLU A 27 22.49 9.99 -8.10
N PRO A 28 21.94 9.22 -9.03
CA PRO A 28 20.52 8.85 -8.92
C PRO A 28 20.26 8.05 -7.67
N VAL A 29 19.15 8.34 -7.02
CA VAL A 29 18.70 7.54 -5.91
C VAL A 29 18.03 6.29 -6.48
N PRO A 30 18.40 5.10 -6.01
CA PRO A 30 17.78 3.89 -6.53
C PRO A 30 16.28 3.92 -6.33
N ALA A 31 15.57 3.38 -7.27
CA ALA A 31 14.14 3.24 -7.11
C ALA A 31 13.86 2.39 -5.89
N ARG A 32 12.81 2.74 -5.18
CA ARG A 32 12.38 1.98 -4.04
C ARG A 32 11.96 0.59 -4.49
N GLU A 33 12.45 -0.42 -3.80
CA GLU A 33 12.07 -1.78 -4.13
C GLU A 33 10.95 -2.23 -3.22
N ILE A 34 9.86 -2.65 -3.84
CA ILE A 34 8.75 -3.24 -3.14
C ILE A 34 8.55 -4.62 -3.71
N ASN A 35 8.60 -5.60 -2.84
CA ASN A 35 8.41 -6.98 -3.26
C ASN A 35 7.02 -7.42 -2.83
N VAL A 36 6.10 -7.53 -3.80
CA VAL A 36 4.73 -7.89 -3.49
C VAL A 36 4.62 -9.26 -2.85
N GLU A 37 5.62 -10.09 -3.06
CA GLU A 37 5.60 -11.44 -2.48
C GLU A 37 5.77 -11.43 -0.98
N ASP A 38 6.30 -10.36 -0.42
CA ASP A 38 6.47 -10.28 1.02
C ASP A 38 5.16 -9.99 1.74
N ALA A 39 4.18 -9.49 1.03
CA ALA A 39 2.88 -9.17 1.63
C ALA A 39 1.95 -10.36 1.53
N ASP A 40 1.09 -10.48 2.52
CA ASP A 40 0.04 -11.52 2.48
C ASP A 40 -1.04 -11.18 1.48
N VAL A 41 -1.28 -9.91 1.29
CA VAL A 41 -2.37 -9.44 0.43
C VAL A 41 -2.05 -8.02 0.02
N LEU A 42 -2.53 -7.65 -1.17
CA LEU A 42 -2.47 -6.28 -1.63
C LEU A 42 -3.88 -5.72 -1.61
N LEU A 43 -4.10 -4.70 -0.79
CA LEU A 43 -5.39 -4.01 -0.72
C LEU A 43 -5.33 -2.81 -1.64
N VAL A 44 -6.37 -2.61 -2.43
CA VAL A 44 -6.32 -1.55 -3.43
C VAL A 44 -7.56 -0.68 -3.42
N ASN A 45 -7.32 0.58 -3.71
CA ASN A 45 -8.32 1.52 -4.21
C ASN A 45 -7.85 1.78 -5.63
N PRO A 46 -8.42 1.09 -6.61
CA PRO A 46 -7.82 1.03 -7.94
C PRO A 46 -7.57 2.40 -8.51
N THR A 47 -6.43 2.53 -9.14
CA THR A 47 -5.85 3.71 -9.76
C THR A 47 -5.38 4.78 -8.79
N HIS A 48 -5.60 4.60 -7.48
CA HIS A 48 -5.15 5.59 -6.51
C HIS A 48 -4.14 5.02 -5.53
N PHE A 49 -4.50 3.95 -4.83
CA PHE A 49 -3.67 3.47 -3.71
C PHE A 49 -3.56 1.95 -3.72
N ALA A 50 -2.44 1.48 -3.23
CA ALA A 50 -2.24 0.06 -2.94
C ALA A 50 -1.45 -0.04 -1.64
N VAL A 51 -1.87 -0.93 -0.76
CA VAL A 51 -1.15 -1.18 0.49
C VAL A 51 -0.97 -2.69 0.66
N GLY A 52 0.17 -3.08 1.17
CA GLY A 52 0.46 -4.47 1.45
C GLY A 52 0.40 -4.73 2.94
N LEU A 53 -0.27 -5.82 3.31
CA LEU A 53 -0.37 -6.22 4.71
C LEU A 53 0.46 -7.46 4.96
N TYR A 54 0.92 -7.56 6.20
CA TYR A 54 1.79 -8.65 6.61
C TYR A 54 1.44 -9.03 8.04
N TYR A 55 1.23 -10.32 8.27
CA TYR A 55 0.90 -10.78 9.60
C TYR A 55 1.51 -12.15 9.86
N ARG A 56 2.26 -12.25 10.94
CA ARG A 56 2.81 -13.51 11.40
C ARG A 56 2.42 -13.66 12.87
N PRO A 57 1.37 -14.41 13.15
CA PRO A 57 0.84 -14.49 14.53
C PRO A 57 1.87 -14.89 15.57
N ASP A 58 2.87 -15.69 15.16
CA ASP A 58 3.89 -16.13 16.10
C ASP A 58 4.89 -15.05 16.45
N GLU A 59 4.94 -13.98 15.66
CA GLU A 59 5.97 -12.96 15.81
C GLU A 59 5.45 -11.63 16.27
N THR A 60 4.22 -11.30 15.90
CA THR A 60 3.69 -9.99 16.19
C THR A 60 2.25 -10.11 16.66
N PRO A 61 1.82 -9.17 17.53
CA PRO A 61 0.44 -9.22 18.00
C PRO A 61 -0.60 -8.80 16.98
N LEU A 62 -0.20 -7.99 16.00
CA LEU A 62 -1.14 -7.43 15.02
C LEU A 62 -0.51 -7.43 13.64
N PRO A 63 -1.34 -7.37 12.61
CA PRO A 63 -0.80 -7.15 11.27
C PRO A 63 -0.12 -5.80 11.14
N ARG A 64 0.81 -5.74 10.20
CA ARG A 64 1.54 -4.52 9.88
C ARG A 64 1.21 -4.08 8.47
N LEU A 65 1.31 -2.77 8.25
CA LEU A 65 1.31 -2.23 6.91
C LEU A 65 2.73 -2.34 6.39
N LEU A 66 2.94 -3.25 5.45
CA LEU A 66 4.30 -3.50 5.00
C LEU A 66 4.80 -2.40 4.06
N PHE A 67 3.94 -1.98 3.13
CA PHE A 67 4.27 -0.90 2.21
C PHE A 67 3.00 -0.24 1.72
N LYS A 68 3.14 0.95 1.17
CA LYS A 68 2.03 1.63 0.51
C LYS A 68 2.55 2.39 -0.70
N ALA A 69 1.71 2.48 -1.71
CA ALA A 69 2.08 3.11 -2.97
C ALA A 69 0.87 3.80 -3.56
N CYS A 70 1.11 4.75 -4.44
CA CYS A 70 0.00 5.46 -5.09
C CYS A 70 0.29 5.60 -6.59
N ASP A 71 -0.77 5.86 -7.34
CA ASP A 71 -0.74 6.19 -8.75
C ASP A 71 0.03 5.16 -9.58
N GLU A 72 1.07 5.56 -10.27
CA GLU A 72 1.78 4.65 -11.17
C GLU A 72 2.42 3.50 -10.42
N GLU A 73 2.99 3.78 -9.27
CA GLU A 73 3.59 2.72 -8.49
C GLU A 73 2.52 1.73 -8.02
N ALA A 74 1.35 2.23 -7.62
CA ALA A 74 0.27 1.35 -7.23
C ALA A 74 -0.16 0.45 -8.39
N ARG A 75 -0.29 1.04 -9.59
CA ARG A 75 -0.66 0.25 -10.76
C ARG A 75 0.36 -0.85 -11.05
N ALA A 76 1.63 -0.49 -10.97
CA ALA A 76 2.67 -1.47 -11.22
C ALA A 76 2.63 -2.61 -10.22
N LEU A 77 2.35 -2.29 -8.95
CA LEU A 77 2.27 -3.33 -7.93
C LEU A 77 1.08 -4.24 -8.13
N ILE A 78 -0.05 -3.69 -8.56
CA ILE A 78 -1.22 -4.50 -8.85
C ILE A 78 -0.92 -5.49 -9.96
N GLU A 79 -0.30 -5.00 -11.04
CA GLU A 79 0.04 -5.86 -12.16
C GLU A 79 1.02 -6.96 -11.75
N GLU A 80 2.00 -6.59 -10.96
CA GLU A 80 2.97 -7.57 -10.52
C GLU A 80 2.34 -8.60 -9.60
N ALA A 81 1.45 -8.17 -8.70
CA ALA A 81 0.80 -9.11 -7.80
C ALA A 81 -0.05 -10.11 -8.58
N GLN A 82 -0.76 -9.63 -9.59
CA GLN A 82 -1.56 -10.52 -10.42
C GLN A 82 -0.69 -11.49 -11.21
N ARG A 83 0.42 -10.98 -11.73
CA ARG A 83 1.34 -11.83 -12.46
C ARG A 83 1.91 -12.94 -11.59
N LYS A 84 2.17 -12.61 -10.33
CA LYS A 84 2.74 -13.57 -9.38
C LYS A 84 1.68 -14.33 -8.59
N LYS A 85 0.43 -14.13 -8.93
CA LYS A 85 -0.70 -14.82 -8.31
C LYS A 85 -0.80 -14.56 -6.82
N ARG A 86 -0.51 -13.34 -6.43
CA ARG A 86 -0.72 -12.90 -5.06
C ARG A 86 -2.11 -12.30 -4.94
N PRO A 87 -2.77 -12.46 -3.81
CA PRO A 87 -4.13 -11.96 -3.67
C PRO A 87 -4.19 -10.44 -3.74
N VAL A 88 -5.13 -9.93 -4.51
CA VAL A 88 -5.39 -8.49 -4.61
C VAL A 88 -6.86 -8.29 -4.29
N ILE A 89 -7.14 -7.46 -3.30
CA ILE A 89 -8.50 -7.26 -2.82
C ILE A 89 -8.84 -5.78 -2.92
N ARG A 90 -9.94 -5.49 -3.60
CA ARG A 90 -10.44 -4.14 -3.69
C ARG A 90 -11.30 -3.85 -2.47
N PHE A 91 -10.80 -3.02 -1.58
CA PHE A 91 -11.48 -2.67 -0.34
C PHE A 91 -11.21 -1.19 -0.10
N ILE A 92 -12.08 -0.35 -0.65
CA ILE A 92 -11.78 1.08 -0.75
C ILE A 92 -11.62 1.74 0.60
N TRP A 93 -12.58 1.52 1.50
CA TRP A 93 -12.52 2.18 2.80
C TRP A 93 -11.24 1.80 3.55
N LEU A 94 -10.93 0.52 3.58
CA LEU A 94 -9.79 0.05 4.35
C LEU A 94 -8.49 0.56 3.74
N THR A 95 -8.38 0.49 2.42
CA THR A 95 -7.15 0.95 1.76
C THR A 95 -6.91 2.42 2.03
N ARG A 96 -7.97 3.23 1.90
CA ARG A 96 -7.84 4.66 2.14
C ARG A 96 -7.52 4.97 3.59
N THR A 97 -8.16 4.26 4.50
CA THR A 97 -7.92 4.49 5.93
C THR A 97 -6.49 4.13 6.30
N LEU A 98 -6.01 2.99 5.83
CA LEU A 98 -4.63 2.59 6.12
C LEU A 98 -3.64 3.54 5.49
N TRP A 99 -3.90 3.96 4.26
CA TRP A 99 -3.02 4.93 3.60
C TRP A 99 -2.90 6.19 4.42
N ARG A 100 -4.02 6.69 4.92
CA ARG A 100 -4.06 7.97 5.60
C ARG A 100 -3.46 7.91 7.01
N THR A 101 -3.64 6.80 7.69
CA THR A 101 -3.36 6.74 9.14
C THR A 101 -2.14 5.94 9.52
N THR A 102 -1.54 5.18 8.61
CA THR A 102 -0.55 4.19 8.99
C THR A 102 0.72 4.33 8.17
N ARG A 103 1.85 4.38 8.85
CA ARG A 103 3.14 4.43 8.19
C ARG A 103 3.59 3.03 7.81
N GLU A 104 4.46 2.97 6.82
CA GLU A 104 5.06 1.69 6.46
C GLU A 104 5.79 1.12 7.65
N GLY A 105 5.58 -0.15 7.88
CA GLY A 105 6.17 -0.86 8.99
C GLY A 105 5.38 -0.82 10.28
N ALA A 106 4.38 0.03 10.39
CA ALA A 106 3.62 0.18 11.62
C ALA A 106 2.49 -0.84 11.69
N TYR A 107 2.04 -1.10 12.91
CA TYR A 107 0.87 -1.94 13.12
C TYR A 107 -0.38 -1.22 12.65
N ILE A 108 -1.37 -1.99 12.23
CA ILE A 108 -2.64 -1.41 11.82
C ILE A 108 -3.34 -0.76 13.00
N PRO A 109 -4.10 0.32 12.76
CA PRO A 109 -4.83 0.97 13.84
C PRO A 109 -6.00 0.13 14.32
N ARG A 110 -6.39 0.37 15.57
CA ARG A 110 -7.48 -0.37 16.16
C ARG A 110 -8.76 -0.27 15.34
N GLU A 111 -9.03 0.90 14.77
CA GLU A 111 -10.27 1.11 14.04
C GLU A 111 -10.36 0.26 12.78
N THR A 112 -9.24 -0.29 12.31
CA THR A 112 -9.23 -1.12 11.11
C THR A 112 -9.22 -2.61 11.44
N LEU A 113 -9.21 -2.96 12.72
CA LEU A 113 -8.94 -4.33 13.13
C LEU A 113 -9.98 -5.31 12.60
N ASN A 114 -11.27 -4.97 12.72
CA ASN A 114 -12.30 -5.88 12.25
C ASN A 114 -12.25 -6.06 10.73
N ALA A 115 -11.98 -4.99 10.00
CA ALA A 115 -11.90 -5.08 8.55
C ALA A 115 -10.70 -5.92 8.12
N VAL A 116 -9.57 -5.73 8.78
CA VAL A 116 -8.38 -6.52 8.46
C VAL A 116 -8.60 -7.98 8.81
N ALA A 117 -9.25 -8.25 9.94
CA ALA A 117 -9.58 -9.63 10.30
C ALA A 117 -10.46 -10.29 9.24
N HIS A 118 -11.42 -9.53 8.71
CA HIS A 118 -12.26 -10.04 7.65
C HIS A 118 -11.44 -10.38 6.40
N VAL A 119 -10.50 -9.52 6.05
CA VAL A 119 -9.61 -9.79 4.92
C VAL A 119 -8.84 -11.10 5.14
N TYR A 120 -8.29 -11.29 6.32
CA TYR A 120 -7.52 -12.49 6.57
C TYR A 120 -8.37 -13.76 6.60
N ARG A 121 -9.62 -13.64 7.07
CA ARG A 121 -10.53 -14.79 6.97
C ARG A 121 -10.80 -15.13 5.52
N LEU A 122 -11.02 -14.12 4.71
CA LEU A 122 -11.26 -14.35 3.29
C LEU A 122 -10.06 -15.00 2.63
N LEU A 123 -8.86 -14.56 2.98
CA LEU A 123 -7.66 -15.15 2.42
C LEU A 123 -7.56 -16.64 2.74
N ARG A 124 -7.92 -17.03 3.95
CA ARG A 124 -7.90 -18.44 4.29
C ARG A 124 -8.89 -19.24 3.47
N GLU A 125 -10.05 -18.66 3.21
CA GLU A 125 -11.06 -19.34 2.42
C GLU A 125 -10.66 -19.51 0.97
N LEU A 126 -9.81 -18.61 0.48
CA LEU A 126 -9.39 -18.61 -0.92
C LEU A 126 -8.03 -19.26 -1.12
N GLU A 127 -7.50 -19.85 -0.10
CA GLU A 127 -6.12 -20.31 -0.12
C GLU A 127 -5.85 -21.27 -1.27
N ASP A 128 -6.79 -22.13 -1.60
CA ASP A 128 -6.63 -23.11 -2.66
C ASP A 128 -7.37 -22.73 -3.93
N HIS A 129 -7.74 -21.46 -4.07
CA HIS A 129 -8.54 -21.03 -5.17
C HIS A 129 -7.72 -20.13 -6.09
N TYR A 130 -8.37 -19.68 -7.08
CA TYR A 130 -7.86 -18.90 -8.18
C TYR A 130 -7.51 -17.50 -7.74
N LEU A 131 -6.30 -17.07 -8.03
CA LEU A 131 -5.81 -15.79 -7.55
C LEU A 131 -5.48 -14.82 -8.69
N ASP A 132 -6.01 -15.07 -9.89
CA ASP A 132 -5.73 -14.22 -11.04
C ASP A 132 -6.56 -12.96 -11.08
N GLU A 133 -7.61 -12.91 -10.29
CA GLU A 133 -8.54 -11.79 -10.34
C GLU A 133 -8.50 -10.99 -9.06
N VAL A 134 -8.82 -9.72 -9.19
CA VAL A 134 -8.99 -8.86 -8.02
C VAL A 134 -10.31 -9.23 -7.37
N ILE A 135 -10.25 -9.47 -6.08
CA ILE A 135 -11.43 -9.80 -5.32
C ILE A 135 -11.96 -8.52 -4.70
N GLU A 136 -13.26 -8.33 -4.78
CA GLU A 136 -13.87 -7.12 -4.27
C GLU A 136 -14.65 -7.41 -3.01
N ILE A 137 -14.39 -6.61 -1.96
CA ILE A 137 -15.21 -6.63 -0.77
C ILE A 137 -16.18 -5.48 -0.88
N ARG A 138 -17.45 -5.82 -0.90
CA ARG A 138 -18.50 -4.81 -1.02
C ARG A 138 -18.72 -4.15 0.32
N GLU A 139 -18.84 -2.84 0.24
CA GLU A 139 -19.09 -2.03 1.43
C GLU A 139 -20.49 -1.52 1.35
N GLU A 140 -21.14 -1.47 2.48
CA GLU A 140 -22.55 -1.07 2.49
C GLU A 140 -22.77 0.30 3.01
#